data_3cacecc42db3641599385bd7dabcc87a
#
_entry.id   3cacecc42db3641599385bd7dabcc87a
#
_cell.length_a   1.000
_cell.length_b   1.000
_cell.length_c   1.000
_cell.angle_alpha   90.00
_cell.angle_beta   90.00
_cell.angle_gamma   90.00
#
_symmetry.space_group_name_H-M   'P 1'
#
loop_
_entity.id
_entity.type
_entity.pdbx_description
1 polymer ?
#
loop_
_entity_poly.entity_id
_entity_poly.type
_entity_poly.pdbx_seq_one_letter_code
_entity_poly.pdbx_strand_id
1 'polypeptide(L)'
;MFIVFEWVDWSWKDTQLEKVLSYLRQKDKNIQIWLTKEPTKNTVAWKMILEKLALNWFSSGEEALALFAKDREEQTQIRKEILKHSTILSSRFDYSTFAYQLAQWVSFEDIYKAHNYENILIPDLTFIFDVSIENIEQRLKSRWWKKEFFENLEFLKKVREKYLETYEKLKDKRNIYLIDANKSVEEVFENVKKIIDKYF
;
A
#
# COMPACT_ATOMS: atom_id res chain seq x y z
N MET A 1 7.83 13.25 -7.68
CA MET A 1 7.63 11.82 -7.93
C MET A 1 6.76 11.20 -6.86
N PHE A 2 5.82 10.32 -7.21
CA PHE A 2 4.93 9.64 -6.25
C PHE A 2 5.21 8.14 -6.24
N ILE A 3 5.78 7.62 -5.15
CA ILE A 3 6.21 6.24 -4.98
C ILE A 3 5.38 5.58 -3.88
N VAL A 4 4.84 4.40 -4.17
CA VAL A 4 3.95 3.66 -3.27
C VAL A 4 4.56 2.31 -2.89
N PHE A 5 4.42 1.95 -1.62
CA PHE A 5 4.85 0.69 -1.02
C PHE A 5 3.61 -0.07 -0.57
N GLU A 6 3.32 -1.18 -1.24
CA GLU A 6 2.08 -1.94 -1.07
C GLU A 6 2.34 -3.33 -0.52
N TRP A 7 1.47 -3.82 0.28
CA TRP A 7 1.25 -5.18 0.74
C TRP A 7 0.54 -5.23 2.08
N VAL A 8 0.26 -6.46 2.53
CA VAL A 8 -0.26 -6.71 3.88
C VAL A 8 0.74 -6.27 4.96
N ASP A 9 0.27 -6.09 6.17
CA ASP A 9 1.17 -5.80 7.30
C ASP A 9 2.17 -6.96 7.49
N TRP A 10 3.31 -6.68 8.13
CA TRP A 10 4.42 -7.63 8.36
C TRP A 10 5.23 -8.02 7.13
N SER A 11 5.00 -7.40 5.98
CA SER A 11 5.76 -7.61 4.75
C SER A 11 7.07 -6.83 4.67
N TRP A 12 7.40 -6.02 5.70
CA TRP A 12 8.55 -5.12 5.75
C TRP A 12 8.43 -3.89 4.84
N LYS A 13 7.25 -3.66 4.24
CA LYS A 13 7.04 -2.51 3.36
C LYS A 13 7.39 -1.17 4.02
N ASP A 14 7.04 -0.97 5.30
CA ASP A 14 7.33 0.26 6.03
C ASP A 14 8.84 0.38 6.31
N THR A 15 9.52 -0.74 6.63
CA THR A 15 10.98 -0.78 6.74
C THR A 15 11.68 -0.46 5.42
N GLN A 16 11.16 -0.97 4.30
CA GLN A 16 11.70 -0.66 2.98
C GLN A 16 11.49 0.81 2.61
N LEU A 17 10.33 1.37 2.96
CA LEU A 17 10.05 2.80 2.78
C LEU A 17 11.07 3.66 3.54
N GLU A 18 11.36 3.33 4.80
CA GLU A 18 12.36 4.03 5.62
C GLU A 18 13.78 3.90 5.05
N LYS A 19 14.15 2.71 4.56
CA LYS A 19 15.43 2.49 3.88
C LYS A 19 15.55 3.33 2.59
N VAL A 20 14.49 3.37 1.77
CA VAL A 20 14.44 4.22 0.56
C VAL A 20 14.55 5.69 0.93
N LEU A 21 13.82 6.16 1.95
CA LEU A 21 13.94 7.53 2.45
C LEU A 21 15.38 7.88 2.82
N SER A 22 16.03 7.02 3.60
CA SER A 22 17.41 7.21 4.03
C SER A 22 18.37 7.20 2.85
N TYR A 23 18.18 6.29 1.91
CA TYR A 23 19.00 6.18 0.70
C TYR A 23 18.89 7.42 -0.19
N LEU A 24 17.68 7.89 -0.47
CA LEU A 24 17.47 9.09 -1.30
C LEU A 24 18.11 10.33 -0.67
N ARG A 25 18.01 10.48 0.65
CA ARG A 25 18.66 11.58 1.39
C ARG A 25 20.19 11.50 1.39
N GLN A 26 20.77 10.29 1.33
CA GLN A 26 22.21 10.11 1.17
C GLN A 26 22.65 10.49 -0.25
N LYS A 27 21.84 10.15 -1.25
CA LYS A 27 22.11 10.43 -2.67
C LYS A 27 22.00 11.92 -2.98
N ASP A 28 20.98 12.60 -2.43
CA ASP A 28 20.79 14.04 -2.53
C ASP A 28 20.31 14.60 -1.17
N LYS A 29 21.17 15.40 -0.52
CA LYS A 29 20.88 16.03 0.78
C LYS A 29 19.78 17.09 0.71
N ASN A 30 19.50 17.63 -0.47
CA ASN A 30 18.51 18.68 -0.69
C ASN A 30 17.15 18.14 -1.12
N ILE A 31 17.04 16.82 -1.33
CA ILE A 31 15.78 16.21 -1.78
C ILE A 31 14.67 16.46 -0.77
N GLN A 32 13.57 17.02 -1.24
CA GLN A 32 12.37 17.20 -0.43
C GLN A 32 11.52 15.92 -0.53
N ILE A 33 11.30 15.27 0.61
CA ILE A 33 10.51 14.02 0.67
C ILE A 33 9.38 14.20 1.67
N TRP A 34 8.17 13.91 1.21
CA TRP A 34 6.97 13.85 2.02
C TRP A 34 6.57 12.39 2.26
N LEU A 35 6.42 12.02 3.54
CA LEU A 35 5.96 10.69 3.94
C LEU A 35 4.45 10.72 4.17
N THR A 36 3.74 9.73 3.63
CA THR A 36 2.31 9.55 3.87
C THR A 36 1.95 8.07 4.02
N LYS A 37 0.73 7.83 4.47
CA LYS A 37 0.17 6.49 4.63
C LYS A 37 -1.33 6.55 4.37
N GLU A 38 -1.89 5.52 3.75
CA GLU A 38 -3.34 5.36 3.64
C GLU A 38 -3.87 4.28 4.59
N PRO A 39 -5.11 4.48 5.12
CA PRO A 39 -5.90 5.71 5.02
C PRO A 39 -5.23 6.88 5.74
N THR A 40 -5.49 8.11 5.26
CA THR A 40 -4.87 9.34 5.79
C THR A 40 -5.56 9.80 7.08
N LYS A 41 -4.82 10.52 7.96
CA LYS A 41 -5.37 10.90 9.28
C LYS A 41 -6.15 12.23 9.28
N ASN A 42 -6.24 12.94 8.15
CA ASN A 42 -6.66 14.34 8.09
C ASN A 42 -7.92 14.57 7.26
N THR A 43 -8.64 13.52 6.87
CA THR A 43 -9.85 13.61 6.06
C THR A 43 -11.12 13.39 6.89
N VAL A 44 -12.26 13.81 6.37
CA VAL A 44 -13.56 13.47 6.97
C VAL A 44 -13.82 11.97 6.84
N ALA A 45 -13.50 11.40 5.68
CA ALA A 45 -13.62 9.96 5.43
C ALA A 45 -12.77 9.14 6.42
N TRP A 46 -11.55 9.60 6.78
CA TRP A 46 -10.72 8.94 7.78
C TRP A 46 -11.42 8.77 9.14
N LYS A 47 -12.12 9.78 9.62
CA LYS A 47 -12.83 9.68 10.92
C LYS A 47 -13.83 8.54 10.88
N MET A 48 -14.60 8.43 9.80
CA MET A 48 -15.57 7.35 9.60
C MET A 48 -14.88 5.98 9.49
N ILE A 49 -13.76 5.91 8.75
CA ILE A 49 -12.95 4.69 8.64
C ILE A 49 -12.45 4.26 10.02
N LEU A 50 -11.93 5.19 10.82
CA LEU A 50 -11.39 4.90 12.14
C LEU A 50 -12.47 4.35 13.09
N GLU A 51 -13.65 4.96 13.09
CA GLU A 51 -14.79 4.48 13.87
C GLU A 51 -15.20 3.06 13.45
N LYS A 52 -15.30 2.81 12.14
CA LYS A 52 -15.63 1.49 11.59
C LYS A 52 -14.57 0.44 11.95
N LEU A 53 -13.29 0.77 11.83
CA LEU A 53 -12.20 -0.13 12.18
C LEU A 53 -12.16 -0.43 13.68
N ALA A 54 -12.43 0.56 14.54
CA ALA A 54 -12.47 0.38 15.99
C ALA A 54 -13.60 -0.55 16.45
N LEU A 55 -14.71 -0.56 15.71
CA LEU A 55 -15.86 -1.43 15.96
C LEU A 55 -15.77 -2.76 15.20
N ASN A 56 -14.73 -2.95 14.40
CA ASN A 56 -14.58 -4.07 13.45
C ASN A 56 -15.82 -4.23 12.55
N TRP A 57 -16.42 -3.11 12.14
CA TRP A 57 -17.71 -3.05 11.46
C TRP A 57 -17.70 -2.15 10.23
N PHE A 58 -17.49 -2.77 9.08
CA PHE A 58 -18.06 -2.29 7.81
C PHE A 58 -19.29 -3.15 7.51
N SER A 59 -20.38 -2.54 7.08
CA SER A 59 -21.61 -3.28 6.74
C SER A 59 -21.41 -4.13 5.48
N SER A 60 -20.52 -3.71 4.58
CA SER A 60 -20.14 -4.44 3.37
C SER A 60 -18.77 -4.00 2.81
N GLY A 61 -18.26 -4.76 1.84
CA GLY A 61 -17.04 -4.39 1.10
C GLY A 61 -17.24 -3.11 0.29
N GLU A 62 -18.45 -2.83 -0.20
CA GLU A 62 -18.81 -1.61 -0.96
C GLU A 62 -18.78 -0.37 -0.07
N GLU A 63 -19.26 -0.47 1.19
CA GLU A 63 -19.14 0.63 2.15
C GLU A 63 -17.67 0.96 2.42
N ALA A 64 -16.86 -0.06 2.66
CA ALA A 64 -15.42 0.10 2.85
C ALA A 64 -14.78 0.74 1.60
N LEU A 65 -15.10 0.24 0.40
CA LEU A 65 -14.63 0.79 -0.87
C LEU A 65 -14.94 2.28 -0.98
N ALA A 66 -16.19 2.67 -0.75
CA ALA A 66 -16.62 4.07 -0.86
C ALA A 66 -15.83 4.99 0.08
N LEU A 67 -15.61 4.57 1.32
CA LEU A 67 -14.87 5.36 2.31
C LEU A 67 -13.38 5.49 1.98
N PHE A 68 -12.70 4.39 1.57
CA PHE A 68 -11.30 4.44 1.18
C PHE A 68 -11.07 5.21 -0.12
N ALA A 69 -11.96 5.09 -1.10
CA ALA A 69 -11.88 5.87 -2.33
C ALA A 69 -12.05 7.36 -2.05
N LYS A 70 -13.00 7.74 -1.18
CA LYS A 70 -13.24 9.12 -0.77
C LYS A 70 -12.07 9.71 0.02
N ASP A 71 -11.48 8.98 0.96
CA ASP A 71 -10.26 9.42 1.67
C ASP A 71 -9.15 9.78 0.69
N ARG A 72 -8.95 8.96 -0.33
CA ARG A 72 -7.94 9.17 -1.38
C ARG A 72 -8.24 10.39 -2.26
N GLU A 73 -9.50 10.56 -2.65
CA GLU A 73 -9.94 11.72 -3.43
C GLU A 73 -9.71 13.03 -2.66
N GLU A 74 -10.11 13.10 -1.39
CA GLU A 74 -9.91 14.27 -0.50
C GLU A 74 -8.44 14.67 -0.40
N GLN A 75 -7.50 13.70 -0.42
CA GLN A 75 -6.06 13.96 -0.34
C GLN A 75 -5.40 14.32 -1.68
N THR A 76 -6.08 14.08 -2.79
CA THR A 76 -5.46 14.23 -4.11
C THR A 76 -4.96 15.63 -4.40
N GLN A 77 -5.72 16.67 -4.06
CA GLN A 77 -5.30 18.05 -4.33
C GLN A 77 -4.07 18.46 -3.49
N ILE A 78 -4.04 18.02 -2.22
CA ILE A 78 -2.90 18.25 -1.33
C ILE A 78 -1.65 17.56 -1.90
N ARG A 79 -1.77 16.31 -2.33
CA ARG A 79 -0.66 15.56 -2.95
C ARG A 79 -0.17 16.21 -4.25
N LYS A 80 -1.08 16.72 -5.09
CA LYS A 80 -0.72 17.43 -6.32
C LYS A 80 0.13 18.68 -6.02
N GLU A 81 -0.20 19.44 -4.98
CA GLU A 81 0.60 20.60 -4.55
C GLU A 81 1.98 20.18 -4.02
N ILE A 82 2.03 19.16 -3.16
CA ILE A 82 3.29 18.63 -2.61
C ILE A 82 4.22 18.15 -3.75
N LEU A 83 3.69 17.48 -4.75
CA LEU A 83 4.46 16.91 -5.87
C LEU A 83 5.13 17.97 -6.75
N LYS A 84 4.73 19.24 -6.69
CA LYS A 84 5.40 20.33 -7.39
C LYS A 84 6.82 20.59 -6.88
N HIS A 85 7.10 20.22 -5.63
CA HIS A 85 8.35 20.55 -4.95
C HIS A 85 9.00 19.36 -4.22
N SER A 86 8.29 18.23 -4.09
CA SER A 86 8.72 17.11 -3.27
C SER A 86 8.44 15.77 -3.93
N THR A 87 9.21 14.76 -3.56
CA THR A 87 8.86 13.36 -3.78
C THR A 87 7.95 12.90 -2.67
N ILE A 88 6.90 12.14 -2.99
CA ILE A 88 6.02 11.51 -2.01
C ILE A 88 6.35 10.02 -1.92
N LEU A 89 6.60 9.53 -0.70
CA LEU A 89 6.65 8.09 -0.39
C LEU A 89 5.42 7.73 0.44
N SER A 90 4.60 6.82 -0.06
CA SER A 90 3.37 6.38 0.60
C SER A 90 3.43 4.93 1.03
N SER A 91 3.08 4.66 2.29
CA SER A 91 2.73 3.30 2.73
C SER A 91 1.27 3.07 2.42
N ARG A 92 0.99 2.19 1.46
CA ARG A 92 -0.31 1.88 0.86
C ARG A 92 -0.87 3.00 -0.04
N PHE A 93 -1.71 2.59 -0.97
CA PHE A 93 -2.53 3.41 -1.84
C PHE A 93 -3.69 2.56 -2.40
N ASP A 94 -3.98 2.66 -3.71
CA ASP A 94 -5.14 2.01 -4.34
C ASP A 94 -5.06 0.48 -4.43
N TYR A 95 -3.87 -0.10 -4.52
CA TYR A 95 -3.70 -1.57 -4.55
C TYR A 95 -4.20 -2.25 -3.28
N SER A 96 -4.00 -1.61 -2.12
CA SER A 96 -4.59 -2.09 -0.87
C SER A 96 -6.12 -2.17 -0.97
N THR A 97 -6.78 -1.18 -1.57
CA THR A 97 -8.23 -1.19 -1.77
C THR A 97 -8.64 -2.33 -2.70
N PHE A 98 -7.95 -2.53 -3.83
CA PHE A 98 -8.22 -3.68 -4.70
C PHE A 98 -8.11 -4.99 -3.92
N ALA A 99 -7.00 -5.23 -3.26
CA ALA A 99 -6.75 -6.51 -2.61
C ALA A 99 -7.77 -6.82 -1.50
N TYR A 100 -8.06 -5.86 -0.65
CA TYR A 100 -8.96 -6.06 0.48
C TYR A 100 -10.43 -6.14 0.04
N GLN A 101 -10.90 -5.30 -0.89
CA GLN A 101 -12.28 -5.32 -1.35
C GLN A 101 -12.58 -6.50 -2.29
N LEU A 102 -11.64 -6.90 -3.16
CA LEU A 102 -11.77 -8.16 -3.91
C LEU A 102 -11.89 -9.37 -2.98
N ALA A 103 -11.13 -9.40 -1.87
CA ALA A 103 -11.23 -10.45 -0.87
C ALA A 103 -12.59 -10.44 -0.14
N GLN A 104 -13.31 -9.32 -0.17
CA GLN A 104 -14.67 -9.13 0.35
C GLN A 104 -15.75 -9.20 -0.75
N TRP A 105 -15.43 -9.78 -1.91
CA TRP A 105 -16.36 -10.05 -3.02
C TRP A 105 -16.83 -8.83 -3.82
N VAL A 106 -16.22 -7.66 -3.64
CA VAL A 106 -16.47 -6.52 -4.54
C VAL A 106 -15.79 -6.78 -5.89
N SER A 107 -16.45 -6.45 -7.00
CA SER A 107 -15.88 -6.70 -8.33
C SER A 107 -14.70 -5.79 -8.64
N PHE A 108 -13.79 -6.25 -9.51
CA PHE A 108 -12.66 -5.43 -9.97
C PHE A 108 -13.14 -4.16 -10.67
N GLU A 109 -14.19 -4.28 -11.47
CA GLU A 109 -14.80 -3.20 -12.24
C GLU A 109 -15.38 -2.12 -11.33
N ASP A 110 -16.08 -2.50 -10.27
CA ASP A 110 -16.64 -1.57 -9.28
C ASP A 110 -15.55 -0.84 -8.51
N ILE A 111 -14.49 -1.57 -8.11
CA ILE A 111 -13.33 -0.97 -7.43
C ILE A 111 -12.63 0.01 -8.38
N TYR A 112 -12.39 -0.38 -9.63
CA TYR A 112 -11.74 0.47 -10.62
C TYR A 112 -12.56 1.75 -10.88
N LYS A 113 -13.87 1.61 -11.01
CA LYS A 113 -14.81 2.73 -11.20
C LYS A 113 -14.85 3.66 -9.98
N ALA A 114 -14.89 3.11 -8.78
CA ALA A 114 -14.93 3.90 -7.54
C ALA A 114 -13.68 4.76 -7.33
N HIS A 115 -12.53 4.33 -7.87
CA HIS A 115 -11.28 5.10 -7.76
C HIS A 115 -11.27 6.38 -8.57
N ASN A 116 -12.13 6.50 -9.60
CA ASN A 116 -12.23 7.72 -10.41
C ASN A 116 -10.87 8.27 -10.86
N TYR A 117 -10.12 7.47 -11.62
CA TYR A 117 -8.73 7.77 -12.02
C TYR A 117 -8.54 9.04 -12.87
N GLU A 118 -9.62 9.65 -13.34
CA GLU A 118 -9.56 10.98 -13.94
C GLU A 118 -9.26 12.07 -12.90
N ASN A 119 -9.68 11.86 -11.66
CA ASN A 119 -9.56 12.84 -10.58
C ASN A 119 -8.43 12.56 -9.59
N ILE A 120 -8.04 11.29 -9.39
CA ILE A 120 -6.98 10.95 -8.46
C ILE A 120 -5.62 10.82 -9.15
N LEU A 121 -4.56 10.86 -8.33
CA LEU A 121 -3.20 10.61 -8.81
C LEU A 121 -3.02 9.11 -9.12
N ILE A 122 -2.23 8.84 -10.16
CA ILE A 122 -1.66 7.51 -10.39
C ILE A 122 -0.21 7.58 -9.91
N PRO A 123 0.26 6.63 -9.09
CA PRO A 123 1.66 6.59 -8.68
C PRO A 123 2.61 6.46 -9.88
N ASP A 124 3.73 7.18 -9.84
CA ASP A 124 4.81 7.04 -10.81
C ASP A 124 5.48 5.68 -10.69
N LEU A 125 5.49 5.11 -9.47
CA LEU A 125 6.14 3.86 -9.15
C LEU A 125 5.43 3.16 -7.99
N THR A 126 5.12 1.87 -8.13
CA THR A 126 4.53 1.04 -7.09
C THR A 126 5.38 -0.20 -6.85
N PHE A 127 5.76 -0.43 -5.59
CA PHE A 127 6.39 -1.67 -5.14
C PHE A 127 5.37 -2.54 -4.41
N ILE A 128 5.19 -3.76 -4.85
CA ILE A 128 4.36 -4.79 -4.19
C ILE A 128 5.31 -5.81 -3.57
N PHE A 129 5.31 -5.93 -2.22
CA PHE A 129 6.22 -6.80 -1.48
C PHE A 129 5.59 -8.16 -1.24
N ASP A 130 5.72 -9.11 -2.17
CA ASP A 130 5.16 -10.45 -2.00
C ASP A 130 5.94 -11.24 -0.94
N VAL A 131 5.24 -11.58 0.13
CA VAL A 131 5.73 -12.45 1.20
C VAL A 131 4.77 -13.61 1.42
N SER A 132 5.29 -14.81 1.58
CA SER A 132 4.47 -15.99 1.84
C SER A 132 3.81 -15.93 3.22
N ILE A 133 2.67 -16.59 3.38
CA ILE A 133 1.95 -16.64 4.67
C ILE A 133 2.80 -17.31 5.74
N GLU A 134 3.56 -18.34 5.37
CA GLU A 134 4.47 -19.06 6.27
C GLU A 134 5.53 -18.11 6.84
N ASN A 135 6.08 -17.24 6.01
CA ASN A 135 7.05 -16.23 6.45
C ASN A 135 6.41 -15.13 7.31
N ILE A 136 5.17 -14.73 7.00
CA ILE A 136 4.41 -13.82 7.86
C ILE A 136 4.20 -14.47 9.24
N GLU A 137 3.77 -15.72 9.30
CA GLU A 137 3.59 -16.46 10.56
C GLU A 137 4.88 -16.55 11.37
N GLN A 138 6.00 -16.86 10.72
CA GLN A 138 7.32 -16.91 11.39
C GLN A 138 7.73 -15.56 11.99
N ARG A 139 7.52 -14.48 11.21
CA ARG A 139 7.82 -13.11 11.67
C ARG A 139 6.96 -12.69 12.86
N LEU A 140 5.75 -13.21 12.95
CA LEU A 140 4.81 -12.96 14.04
C LEU A 140 5.15 -13.75 15.29
N LYS A 141 5.44 -15.04 15.17
CA LYS A 141 5.81 -15.92 16.30
C LYS A 141 6.98 -15.35 17.10
N SER A 142 7.89 -14.64 16.44
CA SER A 142 9.03 -13.99 17.09
C SER A 142 8.68 -12.79 17.98
N ARG A 143 7.42 -12.30 17.98
CA ARG A 143 6.99 -11.05 18.64
C ARG A 143 5.86 -11.15 19.66
N TRP A 144 5.57 -12.34 20.21
CA TRP A 144 4.53 -12.55 21.26
C TRP A 144 3.12 -12.06 20.84
N TRP A 145 2.50 -12.68 19.81
CA TRP A 145 1.17 -12.26 19.33
C TRP A 145 0.03 -13.17 19.77
N LYS A 146 -1.16 -12.54 19.96
CA LYS A 146 -2.38 -13.14 20.48
C LYS A 146 -3.10 -14.01 19.43
N LYS A 147 -3.96 -14.93 19.90
CA LYS A 147 -4.78 -15.89 19.16
C LYS A 147 -5.62 -15.26 18.02
N GLU A 148 -6.08 -14.01 18.18
CA GLU A 148 -6.88 -13.24 17.20
C GLU A 148 -6.21 -13.08 15.84
N PHE A 149 -4.89 -13.12 15.77
CA PHE A 149 -4.17 -13.00 14.51
C PHE A 149 -4.27 -14.27 13.64
N PHE A 150 -4.22 -15.46 14.27
CA PHE A 150 -4.32 -16.72 13.53
C PHE A 150 -5.70 -16.93 12.92
N GLU A 151 -6.74 -16.33 13.49
CA GLU A 151 -8.10 -16.35 12.95
C GLU A 151 -8.22 -15.56 11.64
N ASN A 152 -7.30 -14.62 11.38
CA ASN A 152 -7.24 -13.78 10.17
C ASN A 152 -6.32 -14.33 9.05
N LEU A 153 -5.58 -15.43 9.26
CA LEU A 153 -4.63 -15.95 8.26
C LEU A 153 -5.32 -16.37 6.95
N GLU A 154 -6.47 -16.98 7.02
CA GLU A 154 -7.23 -17.36 5.82
C GLU A 154 -7.68 -16.12 5.02
N PHE A 155 -8.03 -15.06 5.71
CA PHE A 155 -8.34 -13.79 5.04
C PHE A 155 -7.08 -13.18 4.42
N LEU A 156 -5.93 -13.21 5.11
CA LEU A 156 -4.67 -12.72 4.57
C LEU A 156 -4.20 -13.52 3.34
N LYS A 157 -4.44 -14.83 3.28
CA LYS A 157 -4.20 -15.63 2.07
C LYS A 157 -5.02 -15.11 0.90
N LYS A 158 -6.32 -14.88 1.10
CA LYS A 158 -7.19 -14.30 0.07
C LYS A 158 -6.70 -12.91 -0.35
N VAL A 159 -6.35 -12.05 0.59
CA VAL A 159 -5.83 -10.70 0.29
C VAL A 159 -4.55 -10.80 -0.54
N ARG A 160 -3.61 -11.71 -0.21
CA ARG A 160 -2.40 -11.96 -1.00
C ARG A 160 -2.74 -12.37 -2.43
N GLU A 161 -3.63 -13.34 -2.62
CA GLU A 161 -4.08 -13.78 -3.95
C GLU A 161 -4.65 -12.60 -4.75
N LYS A 162 -5.41 -11.71 -4.09
CA LYS A 162 -6.01 -10.54 -4.74
C LYS A 162 -5.01 -9.44 -5.07
N TYR A 163 -3.92 -9.27 -4.30
CA TYR A 163 -2.79 -8.43 -4.68
C TYR A 163 -2.13 -8.95 -5.97
N LEU A 164 -1.87 -10.25 -6.05
CA LEU A 164 -1.24 -10.86 -7.23
C LEU A 164 -2.18 -10.80 -8.45
N GLU A 165 -3.48 -11.06 -8.28
CA GLU A 165 -4.48 -10.89 -9.33
C GLU A 165 -4.51 -9.44 -9.85
N THR A 166 -4.50 -8.46 -8.95
CA THR A 166 -4.50 -7.03 -9.31
C THR A 166 -3.20 -6.65 -10.04
N TYR A 167 -2.06 -7.18 -9.57
CA TYR A 167 -0.78 -6.99 -10.24
C TYR A 167 -0.84 -7.48 -11.68
N GLU A 168 -1.30 -8.72 -11.93
CA GLU A 168 -1.41 -9.28 -13.27
C GLU A 168 -2.32 -8.45 -14.20
N LYS A 169 -3.40 -7.87 -13.68
CA LYS A 169 -4.33 -7.03 -14.45
C LYS A 169 -3.78 -5.64 -14.79
N LEU A 170 -2.83 -5.12 -14.01
CA LEU A 170 -2.37 -3.73 -14.12
C LEU A 170 -0.89 -3.58 -14.48
N LYS A 171 -0.06 -4.62 -14.44
CA LYS A 171 1.40 -4.56 -14.65
C LYS A 171 1.81 -3.94 -16.00
N ASP A 172 1.02 -4.15 -17.05
CA ASP A 172 1.29 -3.62 -18.39
C ASP A 172 0.75 -2.18 -18.59
N LYS A 173 0.01 -1.66 -17.61
CA LYS A 173 -0.62 -0.34 -17.67
C LYS A 173 0.02 0.68 -16.73
N ARG A 174 0.86 0.23 -15.80
CA ARG A 174 1.46 1.03 -14.72
C ARG A 174 2.87 0.55 -14.38
N ASN A 175 3.70 1.43 -13.84
CA ASN A 175 5.04 1.08 -13.37
C ASN A 175 4.95 0.37 -12.01
N ILE A 176 4.76 -0.94 -12.04
CA ILE A 176 4.59 -1.76 -10.84
C ILE A 176 5.68 -2.82 -10.81
N TYR A 177 6.30 -2.98 -9.65
CA TYR A 177 7.33 -3.98 -9.42
C TYR A 177 6.91 -4.92 -8.31
N LEU A 178 6.79 -6.21 -8.64
CA LEU A 178 6.60 -7.28 -7.68
C LEU A 178 7.96 -7.67 -7.09
N ILE A 179 8.11 -7.49 -5.78
CA ILE A 179 9.36 -7.72 -5.05
C ILE A 179 9.20 -8.97 -4.18
N ASP A 180 10.06 -9.96 -4.36
CA ASP A 180 10.15 -11.11 -3.47
C ASP A 180 10.61 -10.65 -2.08
N ALA A 181 9.68 -10.55 -1.15
CA ALA A 181 9.92 -10.13 0.23
C ALA A 181 10.11 -11.32 1.20
N ASN A 182 10.38 -12.53 0.70
CA ASN A 182 10.69 -13.70 1.51
C ASN A 182 12.15 -13.71 2.00
N LYS A 183 13.00 -12.90 1.38
CA LYS A 183 14.43 -12.77 1.70
C LYS A 183 14.67 -11.88 2.92
N SER A 184 15.94 -11.64 3.25
CA SER A 184 16.33 -10.68 4.29
C SER A 184 15.94 -9.25 3.91
N VAL A 185 15.82 -8.37 4.92
CA VAL A 185 15.51 -6.95 4.71
C VAL A 185 16.49 -6.28 3.75
N GLU A 186 17.76 -6.64 3.89
CA GLU A 186 18.88 -6.10 3.10
C GLU A 186 18.79 -6.54 1.65
N GLU A 187 18.55 -7.83 1.39
CA GLU A 187 18.39 -8.35 0.01
C GLU A 187 17.17 -7.75 -0.68
N VAL A 188 16.06 -7.62 0.04
CA VAL A 188 14.86 -6.96 -0.47
C VAL A 188 15.16 -5.51 -0.82
N PHE A 189 15.88 -4.80 0.06
CA PHE A 189 16.27 -3.41 -0.18
C PHE A 189 17.17 -3.25 -1.40
N GLU A 190 18.15 -4.12 -1.60
CA GLU A 190 19.02 -4.07 -2.79
C GLU A 190 18.23 -4.23 -4.10
N ASN A 191 17.16 -5.04 -4.10
CA ASN A 191 16.28 -5.15 -5.26
C ASN A 191 15.47 -3.86 -5.50
N VAL A 192 14.93 -3.27 -4.43
CA VAL A 192 14.21 -1.99 -4.50
C VAL A 192 15.15 -0.87 -4.97
N LYS A 193 16.36 -0.81 -4.43
CA LYS A 193 17.39 0.18 -4.75
C LYS A 193 17.75 0.16 -6.24
N LYS A 194 17.98 -1.02 -6.83
CA LYS A 194 18.26 -1.17 -8.27
C LYS A 194 17.16 -0.58 -9.16
N ILE A 195 15.92 -0.58 -8.68
CA ILE A 195 14.81 0.02 -9.40
C ILE A 195 14.80 1.53 -9.19
N ILE A 196 14.92 1.98 -7.93
CA ILE A 196 14.99 3.40 -7.57
C ILE A 196 16.10 4.13 -8.35
N ASP A 197 17.27 3.51 -8.51
CA ASP A 197 18.43 4.07 -9.24
C ASP A 197 18.17 4.34 -10.73
N LYS A 198 17.08 3.84 -11.30
CA LYS A 198 16.66 4.17 -12.67
C LYS A 198 15.88 5.48 -12.76
N TYR A 199 15.43 6.02 -11.61
CA TYR A 199 14.56 7.20 -11.53
C TYR A 199 15.22 8.39 -10.82
N PHE A 200 16.30 8.16 -10.10
CA PHE A 200 17.09 9.14 -9.34
C PHE A 200 18.59 9.00 -9.66
#